data_1d79f772b8a27389ab504faf047fc77c
#
_entry.id   1d79f772b8a27389ab504faf047fc77c
#
_cell.length_a   1.000
_cell.length_b   1.000
_cell.length_c   1.000
_cell.angle_alpha   90.00
_cell.angle_beta   90.00
_cell.angle_gamma   90.00
#
_symmetry.space_group_name_H-M   'P 1'
#
loop_
_entity.id
_entity.type
_entity.pdbx_description
1 polymer ?
#
loop_
_entity_poly.entity_id
_entity_poly.type
_entity_poly.pdbx_seq_one_letter_code
_entity_poly.pdbx_strand_id
1 'polypeptide(L)'
;MRRLDKEIKDKNVIEDILTKSRICRFGFVENGEAYIVPLNFAFSDGIIYVHSAHSGKKMDLIKQNNRASFEIEYYSEIVEGEKSCDWTAKYRSAMGKGVITIENDITAKTNGLNLIMQKYGAKGNLIFDEASLSRMTLLKLEIESVTGKQSGDW
;
A
#
# COMPACT_ATOMS: atom_id res chain seq x y z
N MET A 1 -0.14 8.15 17.94
CA MET A 1 0.63 6.89 18.23
C MET A 1 0.98 6.82 19.71
N ARG A 2 0.94 5.63 20.36
CA ARG A 2 1.28 5.49 21.81
C ARG A 2 2.80 5.55 22.06
N ARG A 3 3.60 4.93 21.18
CA ARG A 3 5.08 4.87 21.27
C ARG A 3 5.67 5.99 20.41
N LEU A 4 5.71 7.21 20.97
CA LEU A 4 6.26 8.40 20.29
C LEU A 4 7.77 8.29 20.04
N ASP A 5 8.48 7.49 20.84
CA ASP A 5 9.90 7.15 20.65
C ASP A 5 10.18 6.37 19.37
N LYS A 6 9.17 5.70 18.80
CA LYS A 6 9.26 4.93 17.55
C LYS A 6 8.61 5.62 16.34
N GLU A 7 8.11 6.83 16.52
CA GLU A 7 7.45 7.58 15.47
C GLU A 7 8.45 8.14 14.45
N ILE A 8 8.19 7.91 13.18
CA ILE A 8 8.91 8.55 12.08
C ILE A 8 8.23 9.90 11.81
N LYS A 9 8.92 11.00 12.11
CA LYS A 9 8.43 12.37 11.89
C LYS A 9 8.80 12.92 10.51
N ASP A 10 9.88 12.42 9.93
CA ASP A 10 10.36 12.83 8.62
C ASP A 10 9.45 12.23 7.53
N LYS A 11 8.78 13.10 6.79
CA LYS A 11 7.89 12.71 5.68
C LYS A 11 8.63 12.00 4.55
N ASN A 12 9.88 12.38 4.29
CA ASN A 12 10.68 11.73 3.24
C ASN A 12 10.94 10.26 3.58
N VAL A 13 11.16 9.94 4.86
CA VAL A 13 11.32 8.55 5.31
C VAL A 13 10.02 7.77 5.14
N ILE A 14 8.87 8.38 5.38
CA ILE A 14 7.56 7.75 5.15
C ILE A 14 7.36 7.51 3.65
N GLU A 15 7.67 8.47 2.79
CA GLU A 15 7.59 8.32 1.34
C GLU A 15 8.55 7.25 0.82
N ASP A 16 9.73 7.13 1.40
CA ASP A 16 10.68 6.05 1.12
C ASP A 16 10.07 4.66 1.42
N ILE A 17 9.37 4.51 2.55
CA ILE A 17 8.66 3.28 2.89
C ILE A 17 7.62 2.96 1.81
N LEU A 18 6.77 3.94 1.46
CA LEU A 18 5.72 3.79 0.44
C LEU A 18 6.29 3.44 -0.94
N THR A 19 7.44 4.02 -1.29
CA THR A 19 8.07 3.82 -2.60
C THR A 19 8.83 2.49 -2.69
N LYS A 20 9.59 2.12 -1.64
CA LYS A 20 10.53 0.98 -1.69
C LYS A 20 9.88 -0.35 -1.31
N SER A 21 8.77 -0.34 -0.58
CA SER A 21 8.06 -1.57 -0.18
C SER A 21 7.40 -2.27 -1.36
N ARG A 22 7.27 -3.59 -1.26
CA ARG A 22 6.71 -4.41 -2.35
C ARG A 22 5.25 -4.78 -2.16
N ILE A 23 4.77 -4.85 -0.92
CA ILE A 23 3.41 -5.27 -0.60
C ILE A 23 2.74 -4.19 0.23
N CYS A 24 1.52 -3.85 -0.14
CA CYS A 24 0.59 -3.05 0.66
C CYS A 24 -0.57 -3.94 1.11
N ARG A 25 -0.96 -3.83 2.37
CA ARG A 25 -2.14 -4.54 2.90
C ARG A 25 -3.27 -3.52 3.06
N PHE A 26 -4.36 -3.73 2.32
CA PHE A 26 -5.58 -2.96 2.55
C PHE A 26 -6.46 -3.65 3.57
N GLY A 27 -6.99 -2.88 4.50
CA GLY A 27 -7.96 -3.32 5.51
C GLY A 27 -9.33 -2.68 5.27
N PHE A 28 -10.35 -3.53 5.17
CA PHE A 28 -11.76 -3.17 5.07
C PHE A 28 -12.50 -3.69 6.29
N VAL A 29 -13.71 -3.19 6.51
CA VAL A 29 -14.60 -3.69 7.57
C VAL A 29 -15.86 -4.29 6.93
N GLU A 30 -16.19 -5.52 7.31
CA GLU A 30 -17.40 -6.21 6.92
C GLU A 30 -18.09 -6.74 8.18
N ASN A 31 -19.30 -6.28 8.46
CA ASN A 31 -20.07 -6.71 9.64
C ASN A 31 -19.33 -6.59 10.99
N GLY A 32 -18.44 -5.58 11.11
CA GLY A 32 -17.61 -5.38 12.29
C GLY A 32 -16.30 -6.17 12.32
N GLU A 33 -16.05 -7.02 11.34
CA GLU A 33 -14.83 -7.81 11.20
C GLU A 33 -13.87 -7.19 10.17
N ALA A 34 -12.55 -7.32 10.43
CA ALA A 34 -11.53 -6.84 9.50
C ALA A 34 -11.34 -7.84 8.36
N TYR A 35 -11.38 -7.35 7.11
CA TYR A 35 -10.99 -8.08 5.91
C TYR A 35 -9.71 -7.46 5.35
N ILE A 36 -8.59 -8.21 5.39
CA ILE A 36 -7.26 -7.72 5.00
C ILE A 36 -6.81 -8.42 3.72
N VAL A 37 -6.33 -7.62 2.76
CA VAL A 37 -5.88 -8.11 1.45
C VAL A 37 -4.48 -7.60 1.16
N PRO A 38 -3.48 -8.49 0.94
CA PRO A 38 -2.18 -8.09 0.41
C PRO A 38 -2.27 -7.78 -1.09
N LEU A 39 -1.62 -6.70 -1.51
CA LEU A 39 -1.71 -6.17 -2.87
C LEU A 39 -0.34 -5.71 -3.36
N ASN A 40 -0.05 -5.98 -4.63
CA ASN A 40 0.98 -5.28 -5.38
C ASN A 40 0.51 -3.85 -5.64
N PHE A 41 1.40 -2.88 -5.50
CA PHE A 41 1.03 -1.47 -5.56
C PHE A 41 2.13 -0.59 -6.12
N ALA A 42 1.76 0.62 -6.53
CA ALA A 42 2.68 1.74 -6.69
C ALA A 42 2.22 2.91 -5.84
N PHE A 43 3.14 3.81 -5.53
CA PHE A 43 2.85 5.07 -4.83
C PHE A 43 3.37 6.23 -5.68
N SER A 44 2.55 7.24 -5.89
CA SER A 44 2.93 8.52 -6.50
C SER A 44 1.98 9.61 -6.02
N ASP A 45 2.52 10.77 -5.69
CA ASP A 45 1.76 12.00 -5.41
C ASP A 45 0.63 11.82 -4.37
N GLY A 46 0.90 11.11 -3.29
CA GLY A 46 -0.08 10.88 -2.22
C GLY A 46 -1.14 9.82 -2.54
N ILE A 47 -1.00 9.10 -3.66
CA ILE A 47 -1.94 8.08 -4.12
C ILE A 47 -1.27 6.70 -4.14
N ILE A 48 -1.95 5.71 -3.59
CA ILE A 48 -1.59 4.29 -3.73
C ILE A 48 -2.42 3.70 -4.87
N TYR A 49 -1.72 3.20 -5.90
CA TYR A 49 -2.30 2.56 -7.07
C TYR A 49 -2.25 1.04 -6.91
N VAL A 50 -3.37 0.36 -7.07
CA VAL A 50 -3.44 -1.10 -7.08
C VAL A 50 -4.33 -1.60 -8.21
N HIS A 51 -3.98 -2.72 -8.82
CA HIS A 51 -4.86 -3.38 -9.78
C HIS A 51 -5.73 -4.44 -9.10
N SER A 52 -6.89 -4.68 -9.67
CA SER A 52 -7.86 -5.66 -9.17
C SER A 52 -8.64 -6.29 -10.32
N ALA A 53 -9.25 -7.44 -10.09
CA ALA A 53 -10.35 -7.90 -10.91
C ALA A 53 -11.58 -6.99 -10.70
N HIS A 54 -12.53 -7.04 -11.65
CA HIS A 54 -13.77 -6.24 -11.60
C HIS A 54 -14.78 -6.68 -10.53
N SER A 55 -14.63 -7.90 -10.00
CA SER A 55 -15.55 -8.51 -9.06
C SER A 55 -14.81 -9.20 -7.92
N GLY A 56 -15.56 -9.61 -6.91
CA GLY A 56 -15.08 -10.29 -5.73
C GLY A 56 -15.20 -9.43 -4.47
N LYS A 57 -15.03 -10.07 -3.31
CA LYS A 57 -15.30 -9.50 -1.99
C LYS A 57 -14.73 -8.10 -1.78
N LYS A 58 -13.47 -7.87 -2.17
CA LYS A 58 -12.85 -6.53 -2.08
C LYS A 58 -13.64 -5.47 -2.85
N MET A 59 -14.08 -5.78 -4.08
CA MET A 59 -14.85 -4.84 -4.89
C MET A 59 -16.24 -4.57 -4.33
N ASP A 60 -16.87 -5.58 -3.73
CA ASP A 60 -18.17 -5.44 -3.10
C ASP A 60 -18.09 -4.56 -1.85
N LEU A 61 -17.02 -4.71 -1.05
CA LEU A 61 -16.76 -3.86 0.10
C LEU A 61 -16.47 -2.40 -0.31
N ILE A 62 -15.69 -2.18 -1.36
CA ILE A 62 -15.40 -0.82 -1.88
C ILE A 62 -16.69 -0.13 -2.36
N LYS A 63 -17.61 -0.86 -2.99
CA LYS A 63 -18.91 -0.31 -3.42
C LYS A 63 -19.80 0.09 -2.25
N GLN A 64 -19.74 -0.64 -1.13
CA GLN A 64 -20.49 -0.34 0.08
C GLN A 64 -19.87 0.82 0.87
N ASN A 65 -18.55 0.83 0.98
CA ASN A 65 -17.77 1.86 1.67
C ASN A 65 -16.41 1.98 1.01
N ASN A 66 -16.17 3.08 0.34
CA ASN A 66 -14.93 3.32 -0.39
C ASN A 66 -13.75 3.76 0.50
N ARG A 67 -13.84 3.60 1.80
CA ARG A 67 -12.74 3.90 2.74
C ARG A 67 -11.96 2.63 3.07
N ALA A 68 -10.65 2.75 3.10
CA ALA A 68 -9.78 1.68 3.54
C ALA A 68 -8.67 2.20 4.45
N SER A 69 -8.23 1.34 5.35
CA SER A 69 -6.93 1.49 6.01
C SER A 69 -5.87 0.75 5.20
N PHE A 70 -4.62 1.17 5.33
CA PHE A 70 -3.51 0.44 4.72
C PHE A 70 -2.34 0.29 5.70
N GLU A 71 -1.56 -0.75 5.49
CA GLU A 71 -0.29 -1.02 6.15
C GLU A 71 0.74 -1.41 5.10
N ILE A 72 1.96 -0.89 5.26
CA ILE A 72 3.10 -1.16 4.39
C ILE A 72 4.32 -1.33 5.27
N GLU A 73 5.01 -2.47 5.12
CA GLU A 73 6.27 -2.75 5.78
C GLU A 73 7.42 -2.72 4.76
N TYR A 74 8.44 -1.93 5.06
CA TYR A 74 9.59 -1.78 4.16
C TYR A 74 10.70 -2.78 4.47
N TYR A 75 10.96 -3.01 5.73
CA TYR A 75 12.09 -3.82 6.18
C TYR A 75 11.74 -4.54 7.46
N SER A 76 12.23 -5.75 7.59
CA SER A 76 12.12 -6.52 8.82
C SER A 76 13.34 -7.43 8.97
N GLU A 77 14.03 -7.31 10.10
CA GLU A 77 15.19 -8.12 10.48
C GLU A 77 15.11 -8.42 11.97
N ILE A 78 15.46 -9.64 12.34
CA ILE A 78 15.58 -10.03 13.75
C ILE A 78 16.90 -9.51 14.29
N VAL A 79 16.85 -8.81 15.42
CA VAL A 79 18.03 -8.38 16.19
C VAL A 79 18.13 -9.29 17.38
N GLU A 80 19.18 -10.13 17.39
CA GLU A 80 19.46 -11.05 18.48
C GLU A 80 20.02 -10.30 19.70
N GLY A 81 19.69 -10.77 20.90
CA GLY A 81 20.16 -10.25 22.17
C GLY A 81 20.64 -11.36 23.08
N GLU A 82 21.46 -11.01 24.08
CA GLU A 82 21.98 -11.99 25.05
C GLU A 82 20.88 -12.58 25.94
N LYS A 83 19.84 -11.78 26.24
CA LYS A 83 18.68 -12.20 27.03
C LYS A 83 17.43 -12.17 26.19
N SER A 84 16.45 -12.97 26.54
CA SER A 84 15.16 -13.05 25.84
C SER A 84 14.45 -11.71 25.68
N CYS A 85 14.60 -10.79 26.62
CA CYS A 85 13.99 -9.44 26.56
C CYS A 85 14.75 -8.47 25.63
N ASP A 86 15.97 -8.81 25.21
CA ASP A 86 16.78 -7.98 24.33
C ASP A 86 16.56 -8.30 22.85
N TRP A 87 15.94 -9.44 22.57
CA TRP A 87 15.54 -9.81 21.21
C TRP A 87 14.47 -8.85 20.69
N THR A 88 14.66 -8.31 19.50
CA THR A 88 13.72 -7.40 18.87
C THR A 88 13.75 -7.53 17.36
N ALA A 89 12.87 -6.79 16.69
CA ALA A 89 12.91 -6.63 15.25
C ALA A 89 13.32 -5.20 14.89
N LYS A 90 14.24 -5.07 13.93
CA LYS A 90 14.49 -3.83 13.21
C LYS A 90 13.52 -3.74 12.06
N TYR A 91 12.71 -2.69 11.99
CA TYR A 91 11.70 -2.51 10.94
C TYR A 91 11.36 -1.05 10.70
N ARG A 92 10.84 -0.77 9.52
CA ARG A 92 10.13 0.45 9.17
C ARG A 92 8.78 0.10 8.58
N SER A 93 7.73 0.76 9.03
CA SER A 93 6.37 0.58 8.51
C SER A 93 5.62 1.89 8.42
N ALA A 94 4.66 1.96 7.51
CA ALA A 94 3.71 3.05 7.38
C ALA A 94 2.29 2.50 7.48
N MET A 95 1.44 3.19 8.25
CA MET A 95 0.02 2.87 8.39
C MET A 95 -0.80 4.13 8.14
N GLY A 96 -1.88 3.99 7.41
CA GLY A 96 -2.73 5.12 7.10
C GLY A 96 -4.12 4.70 6.69
N LYS A 97 -4.87 5.70 6.24
CA LYS A 97 -6.23 5.53 5.70
C LYS A 97 -6.46 6.52 4.58
N GLY A 98 -7.43 6.19 3.73
CA GLY A 98 -7.80 7.03 2.62
C GLY A 98 -9.09 6.60 1.96
N VAL A 99 -9.39 7.28 0.86
CA VAL A 99 -10.57 7.05 0.02
C VAL A 99 -10.15 6.37 -1.27
N ILE A 100 -10.84 5.29 -1.62
CA ILE A 100 -10.61 4.54 -2.84
C ILE A 100 -11.55 5.04 -3.93
N THR A 101 -10.98 5.31 -5.11
CA THR A 101 -11.73 5.58 -6.35
C THR A 101 -11.34 4.54 -7.41
N ILE A 102 -12.31 4.23 -8.28
CA ILE A 102 -12.09 3.37 -9.44
C ILE A 102 -11.75 4.26 -10.63
N GLU A 103 -10.60 4.01 -11.26
CA GLU A 103 -10.20 4.75 -12.45
C GLU A 103 -10.88 4.16 -13.69
N ASN A 104 -11.69 4.96 -14.35
CA ASN A 104 -12.44 4.56 -15.55
C ASN A 104 -11.85 5.15 -16.84
N ASP A 105 -11.08 6.23 -16.77
CA ASP A 105 -10.39 6.78 -17.94
C ASP A 105 -9.27 5.84 -18.39
N ILE A 106 -9.27 5.47 -19.66
CA ILE A 106 -8.34 4.47 -20.23
C ILE A 106 -6.90 4.96 -20.15
N THR A 107 -6.65 6.24 -20.39
CA THR A 107 -5.30 6.82 -20.35
C THR A 107 -4.76 6.86 -18.92
N ALA A 108 -5.56 7.35 -17.96
CA ALA A 108 -5.20 7.39 -16.55
C ALA A 108 -5.01 5.97 -15.98
N LYS A 109 -5.86 5.02 -16.37
CA LYS A 109 -5.75 3.60 -16.01
C LYS A 109 -4.45 3.00 -16.54
N THR A 110 -4.12 3.22 -17.81
CA THR A 110 -2.87 2.76 -18.42
C THR A 110 -1.65 3.33 -17.70
N ASN A 111 -1.67 4.63 -17.38
CA ASN A 111 -0.59 5.28 -16.64
C ASN A 111 -0.41 4.67 -15.24
N GLY A 112 -1.49 4.47 -14.49
CA GLY A 112 -1.42 3.86 -13.16
C GLY A 112 -0.94 2.40 -13.18
N LEU A 113 -1.35 1.62 -14.19
CA LEU A 113 -0.83 0.25 -14.41
C LEU A 113 0.67 0.28 -14.72
N ASN A 114 1.14 1.23 -15.54
CA ASN A 114 2.56 1.40 -15.82
C ASN A 114 3.37 1.77 -14.57
N LEU A 115 2.86 2.63 -13.68
CA LEU A 115 3.50 2.90 -12.38
C LEU A 115 3.70 1.61 -11.58
N ILE A 116 2.68 0.75 -11.52
CA ILE A 116 2.80 -0.55 -10.85
C ILE A 116 3.87 -1.40 -11.53
N MET A 117 3.81 -1.56 -12.84
CA MET A 117 4.77 -2.40 -13.57
C MET A 117 6.21 -1.92 -13.44
N GLN A 118 6.44 -0.60 -13.52
CA GLN A 118 7.77 0.00 -13.36
C GLN A 118 8.34 -0.23 -11.96
N LYS A 119 7.52 -0.13 -10.92
CA LYS A 119 7.92 -0.44 -9.55
C LYS A 119 8.42 -1.89 -9.40
N TYR A 120 7.86 -2.83 -10.16
CA TYR A 120 8.27 -4.23 -10.16
C TYR A 120 9.30 -4.59 -11.25
N GLY A 121 9.92 -3.59 -11.87
CA GLY A 121 11.11 -3.76 -12.72
C GLY A 121 10.85 -3.68 -14.22
N ALA A 122 9.65 -3.35 -14.66
CA ALA A 122 9.40 -3.10 -16.08
C ALA A 122 10.17 -1.86 -16.54
N LYS A 123 10.80 -1.97 -17.73
CA LYS A 123 11.53 -0.86 -18.35
C LYS A 123 10.62 -0.12 -19.31
N GLY A 124 10.48 1.20 -19.10
CA GLY A 124 9.63 2.05 -19.93
C GLY A 124 8.13 1.80 -19.74
N ASN A 125 7.33 2.37 -20.63
CA ASN A 125 5.89 2.20 -20.63
C ASN A 125 5.49 0.96 -21.42
N LEU A 126 4.73 0.08 -20.77
CA LEU A 126 4.14 -1.08 -21.43
C LEU A 126 2.86 -0.68 -22.15
N ILE A 127 2.61 -1.32 -23.29
CA ILE A 127 1.36 -1.21 -24.03
C ILE A 127 0.43 -2.32 -23.54
N PHE A 128 -0.76 -1.94 -23.10
CA PHE A 128 -1.81 -2.88 -22.73
C PHE A 128 -2.83 -2.96 -23.84
N ASP A 129 -3.13 -4.18 -24.31
CA ASP A 129 -4.23 -4.41 -25.24
C ASP A 129 -5.60 -4.17 -24.57
N GLU A 130 -6.62 -3.93 -25.40
CA GLU A 130 -7.97 -3.63 -24.93
C GLU A 130 -8.56 -4.80 -24.10
N ALA A 131 -8.28 -6.04 -24.48
CA ALA A 131 -8.75 -7.21 -23.76
C ALA A 131 -8.12 -7.32 -22.36
N SER A 132 -6.87 -6.94 -22.20
CA SER A 132 -6.20 -6.86 -20.90
C SER A 132 -6.76 -5.73 -20.04
N LEU A 133 -6.94 -4.54 -20.61
CA LEU A 133 -7.54 -3.40 -19.91
C LEU A 133 -8.98 -3.67 -19.48
N SER A 134 -9.76 -4.37 -20.31
CA SER A 134 -11.15 -4.72 -19.98
C SER A 134 -11.28 -5.72 -18.83
N ARG A 135 -10.26 -6.51 -18.54
CA ARG A 135 -10.27 -7.50 -17.44
C ARG A 135 -9.74 -6.97 -16.11
N MET A 136 -9.13 -5.80 -16.11
CA MET A 136 -8.50 -5.21 -14.91
C MET A 136 -9.22 -3.94 -14.49
N THR A 137 -9.28 -3.72 -13.18
CA THR A 137 -9.68 -2.45 -12.57
C THR A 137 -8.47 -1.81 -11.93
N LEU A 138 -8.23 -0.52 -12.17
CA LEU A 138 -7.28 0.27 -11.40
C LEU A 138 -8.02 0.97 -10.27
N LEU A 139 -7.53 0.75 -9.05
CA LEU A 139 -7.98 1.42 -7.83
C LEU A 139 -6.94 2.45 -7.42
N LYS A 140 -7.39 3.63 -7.03
CA LYS A 140 -6.57 4.71 -6.48
C LYS A 140 -7.03 4.97 -5.06
N LEU A 141 -6.14 4.79 -4.07
CA LEU A 141 -6.38 5.21 -2.70
C LEU A 141 -5.68 6.53 -2.46
N GLU A 142 -6.44 7.61 -2.33
CA GLU A 142 -5.95 8.93 -1.90
C GLU A 142 -5.71 8.90 -0.41
N ILE A 143 -4.47 9.16 0.00
CA ILE A 143 -4.06 9.11 1.41
C ILE A 143 -4.57 10.35 2.14
N GLU A 144 -5.47 10.17 3.10
CA GLU A 144 -5.93 11.24 4.00
C GLU A 144 -5.01 11.42 5.21
N SER A 145 -4.46 10.32 5.71
CA SER A 145 -3.52 10.35 6.83
C SER A 145 -2.58 9.15 6.77
N VAL A 146 -1.34 9.37 7.16
CA VAL A 146 -0.32 8.33 7.27
C VAL A 146 0.57 8.61 8.48
N THR A 147 0.99 7.56 9.16
CA THR A 147 1.99 7.60 10.25
C THR A 147 3.05 6.57 9.98
N GLY A 148 4.32 6.95 10.21
CA GLY A 148 5.45 6.05 10.12
C GLY A 148 5.89 5.54 11.49
N LYS A 149 6.39 4.32 11.54
CA LYS A 149 6.94 3.71 12.73
C LYS A 149 8.22 2.95 12.41
N GLN A 150 9.21 3.04 13.29
CA GLN A 150 10.47 2.29 13.16
C GLN A 150 10.92 1.72 14.50
N SER A 151 11.76 0.70 14.43
CA SER A 151 12.50 0.10 15.54
C SER A 151 13.89 -0.30 15.07
N GLY A 152 14.85 -0.28 15.98
CA GLY A 152 16.27 -0.51 15.65
C GLY A 152 16.97 0.76 15.18
N ASP A 153 18.30 0.65 14.95
CA ASP A 153 19.15 1.76 14.49
C ASP A 153 19.07 1.89 12.97
N TRP A 154 18.92 3.15 12.51
CA TRP A 154 18.75 3.49 11.08
C TRP A 154 19.63 4.65 10.66
#